data_d7419bb9d3ff657ee71e4036e248893d
#
_entry.id   d7419bb9d3ff657ee71e4036e248893d
#
_cell.length_a   1.000
_cell.length_b   1.000
_cell.length_c   1.000
_cell.angle_alpha   90.00
_cell.angle_beta   90.00
_cell.angle_gamma   90.00
#
_symmetry.space_group_name_H-M   'P 1'
#
loop_
_entity.id
_entity.type
_entity.pdbx_description
1 polymer ?
#
loop_
_entity_poly.entity_id
_entity_poly.type
_entity_poly.pdbx_seq_one_letter_code
_entity_poly.pdbx_strand_id
1 'polypeptide(L)'
;MSTQSAAPATHNAVLDEVVRRVVESVDPERIILFGSAARGESRPESDLDLLIVKSGAYRRRELAVQARRAIGSIGQPVDVIVVRPEELREYGDTPGLVYRAALREGRELYHAE
;
A
#
# COMPACT_ATOMS: atom_id res chain seq x y z
N MET A 1 17.28 -10.71 -12.32
CA MET A 1 16.69 -10.96 -12.47
C MET A 1 15.92 -11.66 -12.07
N SER A 2 15.28 -11.74 -11.81
CA SER A 2 14.60 -12.34 -11.40
C SER A 2 13.95 -13.07 -11.77
N THR A 3 13.67 -13.62 -11.68
CA THR A 3 13.12 -14.36 -11.99
C THR A 3 12.12 -14.69 -11.60
N GLN A 4 11.53 -14.37 -11.62
CA GLN A 4 10.57 -14.56 -11.23
C GLN A 4 9.97 -15.56 -11.38
N SER A 5 9.56 -15.83 -10.99
CA SER A 5 9.06 -16.94 -10.98
C SER A 5 8.07 -17.18 -11.91
N ALA A 6 7.93 -18.24 -12.29
CA ALA A 6 7.00 -18.63 -13.21
C ALA A 6 5.64 -18.76 -12.66
N ALA A 7 5.43 -18.27 -11.53
CA ALA A 7 4.13 -18.33 -10.97
C ALA A 7 3.16 -17.64 -11.88
N PRO A 8 1.98 -18.12 -12.01
CA PRO A 8 0.98 -17.44 -12.81
C PRO A 8 0.74 -16.06 -12.26
N ALA A 9 0.16 -15.23 -13.06
CA ALA A 9 -0.17 -13.92 -12.66
C ALA A 9 -0.92 -14.03 -11.39
N THR A 10 -0.32 -13.60 -10.34
CA THR A 10 -0.84 -13.82 -9.05
C THR A 10 -0.98 -12.50 -8.38
N HIS A 11 -1.52 -12.56 -7.19
CA HIS A 11 -1.57 -11.44 -6.32
C HIS A 11 -0.20 -10.77 -6.18
N ASN A 12 0.85 -11.58 -6.12
CA ASN A 12 2.20 -11.04 -5.97
C ASN A 12 2.64 -10.21 -7.17
N ALA A 13 2.33 -10.69 -8.37
CA ALA A 13 2.69 -9.94 -9.57
C ALA A 13 1.95 -8.61 -9.63
N VAL A 14 0.67 -8.61 -9.26
CA VAL A 14 -0.11 -7.38 -9.22
C VAL A 14 0.47 -6.43 -8.19
N LEU A 15 0.79 -6.93 -7.01
CA LEU A 15 1.34 -6.10 -5.95
C LEU A 15 2.69 -5.49 -6.33
N ASP A 16 3.53 -6.28 -7.01
CA ASP A 16 4.82 -5.76 -7.44
C ASP A 16 4.63 -4.60 -8.41
N GLU A 17 3.68 -4.71 -9.32
CA GLU A 17 3.43 -3.64 -10.27
C GLU A 17 2.86 -2.41 -9.58
N VAL A 18 1.97 -2.61 -8.62
CA VAL A 18 1.40 -1.49 -7.85
C VAL A 18 2.51 -0.74 -7.11
N VAL A 19 3.39 -1.49 -6.46
CA VAL A 19 4.50 -0.87 -5.73
C VAL A 19 5.37 -0.06 -6.67
N ARG A 20 5.72 -0.63 -7.82
CA ARG A 20 6.58 0.07 -8.77
C ARG A 20 5.94 1.39 -9.21
N ARG A 21 4.67 1.35 -9.53
CA ARG A 21 3.99 2.55 -10.01
C ARG A 21 3.89 3.62 -8.93
N VAL A 22 3.60 3.21 -7.70
CA VAL A 22 3.49 4.17 -6.60
C VAL A 22 4.86 4.76 -6.29
N VAL A 23 5.89 3.93 -6.24
CA VAL A 23 7.23 4.42 -5.93
C VAL A 23 7.69 5.43 -6.97
N GLU A 24 7.45 5.16 -8.24
CA GLU A 24 7.86 6.07 -9.30
C GLU A 24 7.11 7.40 -9.26
N SER A 25 5.87 7.38 -8.83
CA SER A 25 5.04 8.57 -8.86
C SER A 25 5.14 9.39 -7.58
N VAL A 26 5.14 8.73 -6.43
CA VAL A 26 4.94 9.39 -5.14
C VAL A 26 6.21 9.40 -4.31
N ASP A 27 7.11 8.46 -4.55
CA ASP A 27 8.36 8.36 -3.81
C ASP A 27 8.11 8.26 -2.30
N PRO A 28 7.38 7.25 -1.85
CA PRO A 28 7.03 7.11 -0.44
C PRO A 28 8.16 6.50 0.37
N GLU A 29 8.06 6.61 1.69
CA GLU A 29 8.99 5.90 2.56
C GLU A 29 8.61 4.45 2.76
N ARG A 30 7.31 4.16 2.83
CA ARG A 30 6.84 2.79 3.03
C ARG A 30 5.50 2.60 2.33
N ILE A 31 5.22 1.36 1.98
CA ILE A 31 3.90 0.96 1.48
C ILE A 31 3.53 -0.30 2.23
N ILE A 32 2.37 -0.29 2.88
CA ILE A 32 1.90 -1.41 3.69
C ILE A 32 0.55 -1.87 3.15
N LEU A 33 0.46 -3.16 2.85
CA LEU A 33 -0.81 -3.78 2.47
C LEU A 33 -1.51 -4.21 3.75
N PHE A 34 -2.78 -3.87 3.90
CA PHE A 34 -3.53 -4.29 5.07
C PHE A 34 -4.90 -4.78 4.65
N GLY A 35 -5.74 -5.13 5.63
CA GLY A 35 -7.05 -5.64 5.33
C GLY A 35 -7.01 -7.11 4.93
N SER A 36 -8.03 -7.55 4.22
CA SER A 36 -8.18 -8.96 3.90
C SER A 36 -7.04 -9.49 3.02
N ALA A 37 -6.54 -8.65 2.11
CA ALA A 37 -5.45 -9.07 1.24
C ALA A 37 -4.19 -9.39 2.03
N ALA A 38 -3.91 -8.62 3.07
CA ALA A 38 -2.73 -8.87 3.91
C ALA A 38 -2.88 -10.16 4.70
N ARG A 39 -4.09 -10.52 5.04
CA ARG A 39 -4.35 -11.74 5.80
C ARG A 39 -4.47 -12.98 4.91
N GLY A 40 -4.32 -12.81 3.61
CA GLY A 40 -4.44 -13.94 2.69
C GLY A 40 -5.86 -14.36 2.43
N GLU A 41 -6.82 -13.53 2.75
CA GLU A 41 -8.23 -13.85 2.60
C GLU A 41 -8.85 -13.24 1.35
N SER A 42 -8.06 -12.48 0.59
CA SER A 42 -8.62 -11.75 -0.52
C SER A 42 -8.99 -12.69 -1.66
N ARG A 43 -9.96 -12.25 -2.42
CA ARG A 43 -10.35 -12.90 -3.67
C ARG A 43 -9.87 -12.01 -4.81
N PRO A 44 -9.87 -12.53 -6.04
CA PRO A 44 -9.38 -11.71 -7.14
C PRO A 44 -10.08 -10.37 -7.29
N GLU A 45 -11.33 -10.28 -6.89
CA GLU A 45 -12.07 -9.04 -7.00
C GLU A 45 -12.09 -8.22 -5.72
N SER A 46 -11.38 -8.65 -4.68
CA SER A 46 -11.35 -7.91 -3.41
C SER A 46 -10.54 -6.65 -3.55
N ASP A 47 -10.88 -5.65 -2.73
CA ASP A 47 -10.13 -4.41 -2.69
C ASP A 47 -8.73 -4.66 -2.12
N LEU A 48 -7.77 -3.91 -2.65
CA LEU A 48 -6.45 -3.84 -2.04
C LEU A 48 -6.41 -2.58 -1.18
N ASP A 49 -6.04 -2.73 0.07
CA ASP A 49 -5.96 -1.60 0.99
C ASP A 49 -4.50 -1.27 1.22
N LEU A 50 -4.09 -0.09 0.77
CA LEU A 50 -2.69 0.33 0.85
C LEU A 50 -2.55 1.53 1.78
N LEU A 51 -1.59 1.43 2.68
CA LEU A 51 -1.17 2.55 3.51
C LEU A 51 0.15 3.05 2.95
N ILE A 52 0.16 4.30 2.51
CA ILE A 52 1.36 4.92 1.95
C ILE A 52 1.90 5.89 2.97
N VAL A 53 3.14 5.65 3.39
CA VAL A 53 3.80 6.48 4.39
C VAL A 53 4.74 7.43 3.68
N LYS A 54 4.51 8.73 3.84
CA LYS A 54 5.35 9.73 3.20
C LYS A 54 5.47 10.93 4.11
N SER A 55 6.71 11.35 4.34
CA SER A 55 6.98 12.54 5.16
C SER A 55 6.93 13.78 4.31
N GLY A 56 6.94 14.93 4.99
CA GLY A 56 7.07 16.20 4.33
C GLY A 56 5.77 16.94 4.18
N ALA A 57 5.83 18.04 3.44
CA ALA A 57 4.69 18.92 3.24
C ALA A 57 4.00 18.55 1.93
N TYR A 58 2.77 18.11 2.05
CA TYR A 58 1.95 17.78 0.90
C TYR A 58 0.50 17.78 1.33
N ARG A 59 -0.40 17.83 0.36
CA ARG A 59 -1.82 17.69 0.64
C ARG A 59 -2.18 16.23 0.52
N ARG A 60 -2.68 15.68 1.61
CA ARG A 60 -2.94 14.24 1.70
C ARG A 60 -3.87 13.75 0.60
N ARG A 61 -4.95 14.49 0.37
CA ARG A 61 -5.91 14.07 -0.64
C ARG A 61 -5.29 14.07 -2.04
N GLU A 62 -4.49 15.08 -2.34
CA GLU A 62 -3.88 15.17 -3.65
C GLU A 62 -2.87 14.05 -3.87
N LEU A 63 -2.12 13.72 -2.83
CA LEU A 63 -1.17 12.64 -2.94
C LEU A 63 -1.88 11.31 -3.12
N ALA A 64 -2.99 11.09 -2.42
CA ALA A 64 -3.77 9.86 -2.57
C ALA A 64 -4.31 9.75 -3.99
N VAL A 65 -4.79 10.84 -4.56
CA VAL A 65 -5.28 10.83 -5.94
C VAL A 65 -4.13 10.53 -6.89
N GLN A 66 -2.98 11.15 -6.66
CA GLN A 66 -1.81 10.91 -7.51
C GLN A 66 -1.41 9.44 -7.48
N ALA A 67 -1.41 8.83 -6.29
CA ALA A 67 -1.07 7.42 -6.17
C ALA A 67 -2.07 6.55 -6.91
N ARG A 68 -3.35 6.83 -6.76
CA ARG A 68 -4.37 6.04 -7.44
C ARG A 68 -4.27 6.17 -8.95
N ARG A 69 -3.96 7.36 -9.45
CA ARG A 69 -3.77 7.55 -10.88
C ARG A 69 -2.56 6.79 -11.40
N ALA A 70 -1.49 6.76 -10.62
CA ALA A 70 -0.31 6.01 -11.00
C ALA A 70 -0.59 4.53 -11.07
N ILE A 71 -1.38 4.02 -10.13
CA ILE A 71 -1.73 2.61 -10.12
C ILE A 71 -2.58 2.25 -11.33
N GLY A 72 -3.53 3.10 -11.66
CA GLY A 72 -4.39 2.86 -12.81
C GLY A 72 -5.24 1.61 -12.67
N SER A 73 -5.55 1.01 -13.80
CA SER A 73 -6.38 -0.17 -13.85
C SER A 73 -5.53 -1.41 -13.68
N ILE A 74 -5.82 -2.18 -12.64
CA ILE A 74 -5.10 -3.42 -12.40
C ILE A 74 -6.04 -4.60 -12.20
N GLY A 75 -7.31 -4.40 -12.52
CA GLY A 75 -8.27 -5.50 -12.43
C GLY A 75 -8.98 -5.62 -11.11
N GLN A 76 -8.66 -4.77 -10.14
CA GLN A 76 -9.37 -4.78 -8.87
C GLN A 76 -9.27 -3.40 -8.22
N PRO A 77 -10.21 -3.09 -7.34
CA PRO A 77 -10.20 -1.78 -6.68
C PRO A 77 -9.01 -1.63 -5.73
N VAL A 78 -8.54 -0.42 -5.61
CA VAL A 78 -7.44 -0.11 -4.69
C VAL A 78 -7.85 1.09 -3.85
N ASP A 79 -7.80 0.92 -2.54
CA ASP A 79 -7.99 2.03 -1.61
C ASP A 79 -6.64 2.48 -1.10
N VAL A 80 -6.43 3.78 -1.11
CA VAL A 80 -5.16 4.36 -0.71
C VAL A 80 -5.38 5.29 0.46
N ILE A 81 -4.64 5.06 1.53
CA ILE A 81 -4.60 5.95 2.69
C ILE A 81 -3.18 6.45 2.82
N VAL A 82 -3.03 7.76 2.91
CA VAL A 82 -1.71 8.39 3.01
C VAL A 82 -1.52 8.91 4.44
N VAL A 83 -0.39 8.57 5.03
CA VAL A 83 -0.06 9.02 6.39
C VAL A 83 1.38 9.50 6.44
N ARG A 84 1.68 10.31 7.43
CA ARG A 84 3.06 10.71 7.71
C ARG A 84 3.66 9.79 8.76
N PRO A 85 4.99 9.61 8.75
CA PRO A 85 5.62 8.72 9.74
C PRO A 85 5.29 9.09 11.17
N GLU A 86 5.20 10.37 11.47
CA GLU A 86 4.90 10.80 12.85
C GLU A 86 3.49 10.41 13.26
N GLU A 87 2.56 10.31 12.31
CA GLU A 87 1.22 9.85 12.63
C GLU A 87 1.22 8.39 13.04
N LEU A 88 2.03 7.59 12.37
CA LEU A 88 2.14 6.18 12.75
C LEU A 88 2.73 6.04 14.14
N ARG A 89 3.74 6.84 14.47
CA ARG A 89 4.34 6.79 15.79
C ARG A 89 3.34 7.21 16.88
N GLU A 90 2.52 8.20 16.57
CA GLU A 90 1.60 8.75 17.57
C GLU A 90 0.35 7.91 17.73
N TYR A 91 -0.18 7.39 16.63
CA TYR A 91 -1.49 6.73 16.66
C TYR A 91 -1.45 5.25 16.33
N GLY A 92 -0.26 4.70 16.11
CA GLY A 92 -0.16 3.31 15.64
C GLY A 92 -0.73 2.29 16.58
N ASP A 93 -0.76 2.58 17.88
CA ASP A 93 -1.29 1.64 18.86
C ASP A 93 -2.68 1.99 19.34
N THR A 94 -3.32 2.99 18.75
CA THR A 94 -4.65 3.41 19.20
C THR A 94 -5.70 2.44 18.69
N PRO A 95 -6.43 1.77 19.58
CA PRO A 95 -7.47 0.83 19.14
C PRO A 95 -8.53 1.55 18.31
N GLY A 96 -9.04 0.86 17.31
CA GLY A 96 -10.10 1.40 16.49
C GLY A 96 -9.63 2.24 15.32
N LEU A 97 -8.35 2.57 15.24
CA LEU A 97 -7.82 3.30 14.10
C LEU A 97 -7.19 2.33 13.12
N VAL A 98 -7.29 2.68 11.84
CA VAL A 98 -6.79 1.84 10.77
C VAL A 98 -5.27 1.62 10.90
N TYR A 99 -4.57 2.58 11.50
CA TYR A 99 -3.12 2.49 11.64
C TYR A 99 -2.70 1.30 12.47
N ARG A 100 -3.45 1.01 13.54
CA ARG A 100 -3.13 -0.13 14.38
C ARG A 100 -3.27 -1.43 13.59
N ALA A 101 -4.36 -1.57 12.87
CA ALA A 101 -4.57 -2.77 12.06
C ALA A 101 -3.47 -2.90 11.01
N ALA A 102 -3.12 -1.79 10.35
CA ALA A 102 -2.10 -1.83 9.32
C ALA A 102 -0.74 -2.24 9.89
N LEU A 103 -0.39 -1.72 11.07
CA LEU A 103 0.91 -2.04 11.65
C LEU A 103 0.97 -3.44 12.23
N ARG A 104 -0.13 -3.95 12.77
CA ARG A 104 -0.13 -5.27 13.41
C ARG A 104 -0.35 -6.40 12.43
N GLU A 105 -1.23 -6.20 11.47
CA GLU A 105 -1.64 -7.27 10.57
C GLU A 105 -1.20 -7.02 9.14
N GLY A 106 -0.64 -5.83 8.88
CA GLY A 106 -0.25 -5.47 7.54
C GLY A 106 1.01 -6.16 7.09
N ARG A 107 1.21 -6.13 5.79
CA ARG A 107 2.39 -6.69 5.17
C ARG A 107 3.13 -5.55 4.47
N GLU A 108 4.36 -5.34 4.87
CA GLU A 108 5.14 -4.27 4.24
C GLU A 108 5.56 -4.68 2.85
N LEU A 109 5.16 -3.89 1.86
CA LEU A 109 5.50 -4.18 0.48
C LEU A 109 6.73 -3.42 0.02
N TYR A 110 7.06 -2.31 0.67
CA TYR A 110 8.14 -1.45 0.23
C TYR A 110 8.64 -0.62 1.41
N HIS A 111 9.95 -0.45 1.47
CA HIS A 111 10.57 0.38 2.49
C HIS A 111 11.79 1.04 1.85
N ALA A 112 11.78 2.36 1.78
CA ALA A 112 12.88 3.11 1.21
C ALA A 112 14.10 3.05 2.13
N GLU A 113 15.26 3.04 1.53
CA GLU A 113 16.50 3.03 2.30
C GLU A 113 16.78 4.36 2.97
#